data_9616c3311d1fa80f218107baf3b34d76
#
_entry.id   9616c3311d1fa80f218107baf3b34d76
#
_cell.length_a   1.000
_cell.length_b   1.000
_cell.length_c   1.000
_cell.angle_alpha   90.00
_cell.angle_beta   90.00
_cell.angle_gamma   90.00
#
_symmetry.space_group_name_H-M   'P 1'
#
loop_
_entity.id
_entity.type
_entity.pdbx_description
1 polymer ?
#
loop_
_entity_poly.entity_id
_entity_poly.type
_entity_poly.pdbx_seq_one_letter_code
_entity_poly.pdbx_strand_id
1 'polypeptide(L)'
;MLELMILGCIILVCVAVGGLVYLGMKAYNNYIDNTISTKYPQYVKACKRLSPIGHENMSYYNENVRKYEKQIEELEVKLRWLPKEERDKIIEEIETLKIKRLEYYKIWELKSEDLEKARETVDAIRAANPWLQKHG
;
A
#
# COMPACT_ATOMS: atom_id res chain seq x y z
N MET A 1 44.35 -16.33 -31.86
CA MET A 1 43.36 -17.42 -31.96
C MET A 1 43.17 -18.12 -30.64
N LEU A 2 44.20 -18.60 -29.98
CA LEU A 2 44.13 -19.32 -28.70
C LEU A 2 43.57 -18.42 -27.59
N GLU A 3 43.99 -17.16 -27.50
CA GLU A 3 43.52 -16.19 -26.51
C GLU A 3 42.01 -15.87 -26.65
N LEU A 4 41.53 -15.74 -27.87
CA LEU A 4 40.12 -15.52 -28.15
C LEU A 4 39.24 -16.74 -27.80
N MET A 5 39.76 -17.95 -28.01
CA MET A 5 39.08 -19.18 -27.61
C MET A 5 39.00 -19.31 -26.08
N ILE A 6 40.08 -18.99 -25.38
CA ILE A 6 40.14 -19.00 -23.91
C ILE A 6 39.15 -17.97 -23.35
N LEU A 7 39.12 -16.76 -23.89
CA LEU A 7 38.19 -15.71 -23.49
C LEU A 7 36.76 -16.13 -23.74
N GLY A 8 36.47 -16.72 -24.90
CA GLY A 8 35.14 -17.27 -25.20
C GLY A 8 34.69 -18.36 -24.24
N CYS A 9 35.58 -19.27 -23.86
CA CYS A 9 35.30 -20.30 -22.88
C CYS A 9 35.01 -19.71 -21.47
N ILE A 10 35.77 -18.71 -21.06
CA ILE A 10 35.57 -18.03 -19.78
C ILE A 10 34.18 -17.36 -19.74
N ILE A 11 33.81 -16.66 -20.80
CA ILE A 11 32.50 -16.01 -20.91
C ILE A 11 31.38 -17.06 -20.83
N LEU A 12 31.49 -18.15 -21.56
CA LEU A 12 30.50 -19.24 -21.53
C LEU A 12 30.33 -19.85 -20.14
N VAL A 13 31.43 -20.09 -19.43
CA VAL A 13 31.41 -20.61 -18.07
C VAL A 13 30.75 -19.62 -17.12
N CYS A 14 31.08 -18.34 -17.23
CA CYS A 14 30.44 -17.28 -16.40
C CYS A 14 28.93 -17.18 -16.63
N VAL A 15 28.50 -17.27 -17.90
CA VAL A 15 27.06 -17.26 -18.24
C VAL A 15 26.35 -18.50 -17.70
N ALA A 16 26.95 -19.66 -17.84
CA ALA A 16 26.42 -20.92 -17.33
C ALA A 16 26.29 -20.92 -15.80
N VAL A 17 27.31 -20.48 -15.09
CA VAL A 17 27.33 -20.38 -13.62
C VAL A 17 26.28 -19.34 -13.17
N GLY A 18 26.25 -18.17 -13.80
CA GLY A 18 25.24 -17.13 -13.52
C GLY A 18 23.82 -17.62 -13.74
N GLY A 19 23.57 -18.37 -14.82
CA GLY A 19 22.29 -19.00 -15.11
C GLY A 19 21.88 -20.04 -14.07
N LEU A 20 22.79 -20.89 -13.63
CA LEU A 20 22.55 -21.88 -12.56
C LEU A 20 22.26 -21.21 -11.22
N VAL A 21 22.98 -20.19 -10.84
CA VAL A 21 22.73 -19.40 -9.63
C VAL A 21 21.38 -18.74 -9.68
N TYR A 22 21.01 -18.13 -10.81
CA TYR A 22 19.70 -17.51 -11.00
C TYR A 22 18.54 -18.52 -10.85
N LEU A 23 18.66 -19.68 -11.50
CA LEU A 23 17.66 -20.74 -11.39
C LEU A 23 17.55 -21.29 -9.97
N GLY A 24 18.67 -21.46 -9.29
CA GLY A 24 18.71 -21.87 -7.90
C GLY A 24 18.02 -20.86 -6.97
N MET A 25 18.30 -19.58 -7.13
CA MET A 25 17.63 -18.52 -6.38
C MET A 25 16.13 -18.46 -6.65
N LYS A 26 15.73 -18.61 -7.92
CA LYS A 26 14.32 -18.63 -8.30
C LYS A 26 13.57 -19.83 -7.70
N ALA A 27 14.17 -21.01 -7.73
CA ALA A 27 13.62 -22.22 -7.12
C ALA A 27 13.51 -22.08 -5.59
N TYR A 28 14.50 -21.49 -4.94
CA TYR A 28 14.52 -21.23 -3.51
C TYR A 28 13.43 -20.22 -3.10
N ASN A 29 13.29 -19.12 -3.83
CA ASN A 29 12.24 -18.13 -3.58
C ASN A 29 10.84 -18.74 -3.77
N ASN A 30 10.63 -19.55 -4.81
CA ASN A 30 9.36 -20.26 -5.01
C ASN A 30 9.06 -21.24 -3.87
N TYR A 31 10.07 -21.91 -3.35
CA TYR A 31 9.92 -22.80 -2.20
C TYR A 31 9.50 -22.03 -0.94
N ILE A 32 10.13 -20.87 -0.68
CA ILE A 32 9.77 -19.99 0.44
C ILE A 32 8.34 -19.49 0.28
N ASP A 33 7.99 -18.95 -0.87
CA ASP A 33 6.64 -18.42 -1.16
C ASP A 33 5.56 -19.50 -0.99
N ASN A 34 5.79 -20.71 -1.51
CA ASN A 34 4.89 -21.84 -1.35
C ASN A 34 4.75 -22.27 0.12
N THR A 35 5.85 -22.27 0.86
CA THR A 35 5.85 -22.64 2.28
C THR A 35 5.09 -21.61 3.10
N ILE A 36 5.29 -20.32 2.85
CA ILE A 36 4.55 -19.23 3.51
C ILE A 36 3.05 -19.34 3.18
N SER A 37 2.70 -19.50 1.92
CA SER A 37 1.30 -19.61 1.47
C SER A 37 0.58 -20.80 2.06
N THR A 38 1.27 -21.93 2.23
CA THR A 38 0.68 -23.17 2.75
C THR A 38 0.58 -23.19 4.27
N LYS A 39 1.63 -22.77 4.98
CA LYS A 39 1.68 -22.81 6.45
C LYS A 39 1.06 -21.58 7.12
N TYR A 40 1.12 -20.42 6.47
CA TYR A 40 0.71 -19.15 7.05
C TYR A 40 -0.25 -18.38 6.13
N PRO A 41 -1.43 -18.92 5.80
CA PRO A 41 -2.36 -18.26 4.89
C PRO A 41 -2.89 -16.93 5.42
N GLN A 42 -3.06 -16.81 6.74
CA GLN A 42 -3.48 -15.56 7.38
C GLN A 42 -2.42 -14.47 7.31
N TYR A 43 -1.15 -14.85 7.43
CA TYR A 43 -0.01 -13.93 7.24
C TYR A 43 0.02 -13.36 5.82
N VAL A 44 -0.12 -14.21 4.81
CA VAL A 44 -0.17 -13.78 3.40
C VAL A 44 -1.34 -12.85 3.15
N LYS A 45 -2.51 -13.17 3.68
CA LYS A 45 -3.71 -12.33 3.58
C LYS A 45 -3.51 -10.96 4.22
N ALA A 46 -2.91 -10.92 5.41
CA ALA A 46 -2.60 -9.67 6.10
C ALA A 46 -1.53 -8.84 5.35
N CYS A 47 -0.49 -9.46 4.83
CA CYS A 47 0.53 -8.80 4.02
C CYS A 47 -0.05 -8.19 2.74
N LYS A 48 -0.99 -8.85 2.07
CA LYS A 48 -1.69 -8.31 0.90
C LYS A 48 -2.50 -7.05 1.24
N ARG A 49 -3.10 -6.99 2.42
CA ARG A 49 -3.80 -5.78 2.89
C ARG A 49 -2.86 -4.60 3.13
N LEU A 50 -1.63 -4.88 3.58
CA LEU A 50 -0.58 -3.89 3.79
C LEU A 50 0.19 -3.52 2.50
N SER A 51 -0.21 -4.04 1.35
CA SER A 51 0.44 -3.77 0.07
C SER A 51 0.32 -2.30 -0.33
N PRO A 52 1.18 -1.79 -1.25
CA PRO A 52 1.10 -0.42 -1.76
C PRO A 52 -0.28 -0.02 -2.29
N ILE A 53 -1.02 -0.96 -2.88
CA ILE A 53 -2.39 -0.74 -3.37
C ILE A 53 -3.34 -0.36 -2.23
N GLY A 54 -3.22 -0.99 -1.07
CA GLY A 54 -3.98 -0.61 0.13
C GLY A 54 -3.66 0.80 0.60
N HIS A 55 -2.40 1.20 0.58
CA HIS A 55 -1.96 2.55 0.93
C HIS A 55 -2.41 3.60 -0.09
N GLU A 56 -2.39 3.31 -1.37
CA GLU A 56 -2.89 4.20 -2.42
C GLU A 56 -4.38 4.51 -2.23
N ASN A 57 -5.20 3.50 -1.92
CA ASN A 57 -6.60 3.71 -1.59
C ASN A 57 -6.80 4.58 -0.35
N MET A 58 -5.97 4.44 0.66
CA MET A 58 -5.98 5.30 1.84
C MET A 58 -5.66 6.76 1.50
N SER A 59 -4.65 6.99 0.67
CA SER A 59 -4.27 8.32 0.19
C SER A 59 -5.42 8.98 -0.57
N TYR A 60 -6.11 8.25 -1.43
CA TYR A 60 -7.28 8.74 -2.16
C TYR A 60 -8.36 9.29 -1.23
N TYR A 61 -8.74 8.56 -0.20
CA TYR A 61 -9.76 9.01 0.75
C TYR A 61 -9.30 10.21 1.58
N ASN A 62 -8.06 10.22 2.01
CA ASN A 62 -7.48 11.32 2.77
C ASN A 62 -7.39 12.61 1.93
N GLU A 63 -6.99 12.51 0.68
CA GLU A 63 -6.96 13.64 -0.26
C GLU A 63 -8.34 14.21 -0.52
N ASN A 64 -9.39 13.38 -0.66
CA ASN A 64 -10.76 13.84 -0.81
C ASN A 64 -11.27 14.56 0.44
N VAL A 65 -10.97 14.05 1.63
CA VAL A 65 -11.30 14.74 2.89
C VAL A 65 -10.66 16.13 2.93
N ARG A 66 -9.37 16.24 2.63
CA ARG A 66 -8.66 17.53 2.59
C ARG A 66 -9.21 18.49 1.53
N LYS A 67 -9.57 17.96 0.38
CA LYS A 67 -10.18 18.75 -0.70
C LYS A 67 -11.49 19.38 -0.25
N TYR A 68 -12.35 18.61 0.40
CA TYR A 68 -13.62 19.14 0.92
C TYR A 68 -13.41 20.12 2.07
N GLU A 69 -12.47 19.88 2.97
CA GLU A 69 -12.10 20.81 4.02
C GLU A 69 -11.67 22.17 3.45
N LYS A 70 -10.82 22.16 2.43
CA LYS A 70 -10.37 23.38 1.77
C LYS A 70 -11.52 24.13 1.10
N GLN A 71 -12.43 23.42 0.41
CA GLN A 71 -13.61 24.03 -0.19
C GLN A 71 -14.54 24.65 0.86
N ILE A 72 -14.73 23.99 2.00
CA ILE A 72 -15.51 24.50 3.11
C ILE A 72 -14.88 25.78 3.67
N GLU A 73 -13.58 25.81 3.91
CA GLU A 73 -12.88 26.99 4.38
C GLU A 73 -13.01 28.18 3.42
N GLU A 74 -12.86 27.94 2.11
CA GLU A 74 -13.03 28.97 1.08
C GLU A 74 -14.44 29.54 1.08
N LEU A 75 -15.46 28.73 1.25
CA LEU A 75 -16.86 29.16 1.34
C LEU A 75 -17.15 29.89 2.65
N GLU A 76 -16.60 29.46 3.77
CA GLU A 76 -16.74 30.13 5.05
C GLU A 76 -16.11 31.53 5.04
N VAL A 77 -14.99 31.71 4.33
CA VAL A 77 -14.38 33.05 4.11
C VAL A 77 -15.30 33.92 3.26
N LYS A 78 -15.87 33.40 2.18
CA LYS A 78 -16.85 34.13 1.35
C LYS A 78 -18.09 34.53 2.14
N LEU A 79 -18.57 33.69 3.03
CA LEU A 79 -19.75 33.92 3.84
C LEU A 79 -19.65 35.21 4.68
N ARG A 80 -18.45 35.59 5.11
CA ARG A 80 -18.20 36.81 5.90
C ARG A 80 -18.51 38.11 5.14
N TRP A 81 -18.39 38.06 3.80
CA TRP A 81 -18.48 39.23 2.92
C TRP A 81 -19.76 39.29 2.09
N LEU A 82 -20.61 38.24 2.16
CA LEU A 82 -21.84 38.17 1.36
C LEU A 82 -23.04 38.85 2.03
N PRO A 83 -23.96 39.44 1.22
CA PRO A 83 -25.24 39.92 1.70
C PRO A 83 -26.08 38.76 2.27
N LYS A 84 -26.98 39.09 3.19
CA LYS A 84 -27.80 38.09 3.91
C LYS A 84 -28.61 37.16 2.98
N GLU A 85 -29.04 37.65 1.83
CA GLU A 85 -29.87 36.91 0.86
C GLU A 85 -29.08 35.81 0.12
N GLU A 86 -27.77 36.00 -0.05
CA GLU A 86 -26.89 35.03 -0.72
C GLU A 86 -26.26 34.04 0.27
N ARG A 87 -26.30 34.34 1.57
CA ARG A 87 -25.70 33.49 2.62
C ARG A 87 -26.36 32.14 2.72
N ASP A 88 -27.67 32.07 2.57
CA ASP A 88 -28.45 30.82 2.75
C ASP A 88 -28.01 29.73 1.75
N LYS A 89 -27.76 30.12 0.49
CA LYS A 89 -27.25 29.20 -0.54
C LYS A 89 -25.84 28.68 -0.22
N ILE A 90 -24.99 29.54 0.28
CA ILE A 90 -23.62 29.17 0.67
C ILE A 90 -23.61 28.27 1.89
N ILE A 91 -24.47 28.53 2.86
CA ILE A 91 -24.65 27.67 4.05
C ILE A 91 -25.11 26.27 3.64
N GLU A 92 -26.08 26.18 2.74
CA GLU A 92 -26.55 24.89 2.21
C GLU A 92 -25.44 24.12 1.48
N GLU A 93 -24.63 24.81 0.67
CA GLU A 93 -23.48 24.24 -0.01
C GLU A 93 -22.42 23.75 0.97
N ILE A 94 -22.10 24.52 2.02
CA ILE A 94 -21.18 24.12 3.08
C ILE A 94 -21.68 22.86 3.81
N GLU A 95 -22.95 22.79 4.11
CA GLU A 95 -23.55 21.61 4.76
C GLU A 95 -23.45 20.36 3.88
N THR A 96 -23.72 20.50 2.59
CA THR A 96 -23.57 19.42 1.61
C THR A 96 -22.11 18.92 1.56
N LEU A 97 -21.14 19.83 1.54
CA LEU A 97 -19.71 19.49 1.55
C LEU A 97 -19.28 18.83 2.86
N LYS A 98 -19.81 19.26 4.00
CA LYS A 98 -19.57 18.62 5.31
C LYS A 98 -20.05 17.17 5.33
N ILE A 99 -21.22 16.89 4.76
CA ILE A 99 -21.75 15.53 4.64
C ILE A 99 -20.81 14.66 3.78
N LYS A 100 -20.41 15.14 2.62
CA LYS A 100 -19.46 14.43 1.75
C LYS A 100 -18.11 14.18 2.42
N ARG A 101 -17.59 15.19 3.11
CA ARG A 101 -16.35 15.04 3.90
C ARG A 101 -16.49 13.95 4.95
N LEU A 102 -17.60 13.92 5.67
CA LEU A 102 -17.85 12.93 6.70
C LEU A 102 -17.94 11.51 6.14
N GLU A 103 -18.56 11.32 4.97
CA GLU A 103 -18.64 10.03 4.29
C GLU A 103 -17.23 9.51 3.93
N TYR A 104 -16.39 10.33 3.32
CA TYR A 104 -15.01 9.96 3.00
C TYR A 104 -14.16 9.72 4.25
N TYR A 105 -14.33 10.52 5.29
CA TYR A 105 -13.64 10.36 6.56
C TYR A 105 -13.99 9.03 7.23
N LYS A 106 -15.26 8.65 7.28
CA LYS A 106 -15.69 7.37 7.84
C LYS A 106 -15.09 6.18 7.09
N ILE A 107 -15.07 6.24 5.76
CA ILE A 107 -14.44 5.18 4.95
C ILE A 107 -12.93 5.12 5.24
N TRP A 108 -12.27 6.25 5.32
CA TRP A 108 -10.85 6.33 5.66
C TRP A 108 -10.58 5.74 7.05
N GLU A 109 -11.38 6.07 8.04
CA GLU A 109 -11.26 5.56 9.41
C GLU A 109 -11.39 4.04 9.44
N LEU A 110 -12.42 3.48 8.81
CA LEU A 110 -12.63 2.04 8.73
C LEU A 110 -11.48 1.31 8.03
N LYS A 111 -10.97 1.86 6.95
CA LYS A 111 -9.81 1.30 6.25
C LYS A 111 -8.53 1.42 7.07
N SER A 112 -8.35 2.51 7.79
CA SER A 112 -7.22 2.72 8.71
C SER A 112 -7.20 1.68 9.82
N GLU A 113 -8.33 1.42 10.46
CA GLU A 113 -8.48 0.36 11.46
C GLU A 113 -8.19 -1.03 10.89
N ASP A 114 -8.66 -1.31 9.68
CA ASP A 114 -8.43 -2.59 9.00
C ASP A 114 -6.96 -2.82 8.67
N LEU A 115 -6.24 -1.77 8.26
CA LEU A 115 -4.79 -1.82 8.06
C LEU A 115 -4.01 -2.00 9.37
N GLU A 116 -4.45 -1.37 10.45
CA GLU A 116 -3.84 -1.55 11.78
C GLU A 116 -4.00 -2.98 12.26
N LYS A 117 -5.19 -3.56 12.16
CA LYS A 117 -5.44 -4.97 12.48
C LYS A 117 -4.60 -5.92 11.62
N ALA A 118 -4.44 -5.62 10.33
CA ALA A 118 -3.58 -6.40 9.45
C ALA A 118 -2.11 -6.32 9.89
N ARG A 119 -1.62 -5.17 10.29
CA ARG A 119 -0.27 -4.98 10.83
C ARG A 119 -0.06 -5.77 12.13
N GLU A 120 -0.98 -5.66 13.06
CA GLU A 120 -0.96 -6.44 14.31
C GLU A 120 -0.93 -7.95 14.04
N THR A 121 -1.72 -8.41 13.08
CA THR A 121 -1.74 -9.82 12.67
C THR A 121 -0.39 -10.26 12.09
N VAL A 122 0.21 -9.47 11.21
CA VAL A 122 1.54 -9.73 10.65
C VAL A 122 2.58 -9.82 11.77
N ASP A 123 2.59 -8.85 12.66
CA ASP A 123 3.56 -8.79 13.76
C ASP A 123 3.40 -9.95 14.75
N ALA A 124 2.16 -10.31 15.09
CA ALA A 124 1.87 -11.42 15.98
C ALA A 124 2.30 -12.79 15.40
N ILE A 125 1.99 -13.04 14.14
CA ILE A 125 2.38 -14.29 13.46
C ILE A 125 3.89 -14.36 13.31
N ARG A 126 4.54 -13.27 12.96
CA ARG A 126 5.99 -13.16 12.82
C ARG A 126 6.70 -13.38 14.14
N ALA A 127 6.22 -12.79 15.24
CA ALA A 127 6.78 -12.98 16.58
C ALA A 127 6.64 -14.42 17.09
N ALA A 128 5.55 -15.10 16.74
CA ALA A 128 5.32 -16.50 17.12
C ALA A 128 6.10 -17.52 16.28
N ASN A 129 6.64 -17.14 15.13
CA ASN A 129 7.27 -18.04 14.17
C ASN A 129 8.66 -17.54 13.76
N PRO A 130 9.74 -18.02 14.41
CA PRO A 130 11.12 -17.62 14.10
C PRO A 130 11.53 -17.83 12.64
N TRP A 131 10.98 -18.83 11.99
CA TRP A 131 11.22 -19.10 10.57
C TRP A 131 10.75 -17.95 9.68
N LEU A 132 9.58 -17.36 10.00
CA LEU A 132 9.06 -16.17 9.28
C LEU A 132 9.89 -14.91 9.53
N GLN A 133 10.46 -14.76 10.70
CA GLN A 133 11.39 -13.65 11.00
C GLN A 133 12.60 -13.68 10.07
N LYS A 134 13.06 -14.88 9.73
CA LYS A 134 14.24 -15.09 8.89
C LYS A 134 13.92 -15.01 7.39
N HIS A 135 12.74 -15.46 6.94
CA HIS A 135 12.40 -15.67 5.52
C HIS A 135 11.18 -14.85 5.04
N GLY A 136 10.39 -14.34 5.94
CA GLY A 136 9.24 -13.46 5.66
C GLY A 136 9.63 -11.98 5.60
#